data_5aa5f9c8a9b793824f624320078e39fe
#
_entry.id   5aa5f9c8a9b793824f624320078e39fe
#
_cell.length_a   1.000
_cell.length_b   1.000
_cell.length_c   1.000
_cell.angle_alpha   90.00
_cell.angle_beta   90.00
_cell.angle_gamma   90.00
#
_symmetry.space_group_name_H-M   'P 1'
#
loop_
_entity.id
_entity.type
_entity.pdbx_description
1 polymer ?
#
loop_
_entity_poly.entity_id
_entity_poly.type
_entity_poly.pdbx_seq_one_letter_code
_entity_poly.pdbx_strand_id
1 'polypeptide(L)'
;MKVWLTLLATCFAVSAADSLPPLKKVPQTVAELWSGYDPRKEPLRTEVVREWEEDRVVVRVVRYFIGSFKGKPAWMAAFYAAPKGRKQLPGVLHMHGGGQRANLNLVKYHAGRGYAALSVNWGGRPMEGAKPGEANTDWGAVDPTQNNVRGYFNLQPGDKFLDAQESPRNCNWFLLTLGCRRGLTFLEQQPEVDGKRLGIRGHSMGGNLTMYVAGTDARVKVASPSVGGTGFRLAGYFHVPPQIRQVTGDRELFRRTMGYQFYAPRIQAPLLHLGASNDFHGQMDATYATGARVPKEVPQRFVFAPHFNHRFNPAEQVARILWLDQHLKGGVKLPDTPQSEFGLGKTAVLYVDPAKGLPVKRVQIYYSVDPDPRSRFWRSAGALNLGGHWQAELELETLVRPLFAFANVYYALPKPVALPHHGEVAEVCISSQLHVLKSKALKATRVRPMGGPEFVIDDFQNGFRDWYTLNGNQRPLWQHWTRKVTDPKWRGPQGAKLALTIQSEQP
;
A
#
# COMPACT_ATOMS: atom_id res chain seq x y z
N MET A 1 -1.40 68.94 -35.15
CA MET A 1 -0.50 67.76 -34.99
C MET A 1 -0.72 67.19 -33.61
N LYS A 2 -1.38 66.02 -33.50
CA LYS A 2 -1.54 65.27 -32.24
C LYS A 2 -0.52 64.16 -32.28
N VAL A 3 0.45 64.21 -31.39
CA VAL A 3 1.47 63.15 -31.21
C VAL A 3 0.89 62.10 -30.28
N TRP A 4 0.72 60.88 -30.75
CA TRP A 4 0.37 59.73 -29.95
C TRP A 4 1.66 59.11 -29.41
N LEU A 5 1.89 59.15 -28.09
CA LEU A 5 2.94 58.39 -27.45
C LEU A 5 2.39 56.96 -27.15
N THR A 6 2.90 55.99 -27.89
CA THR A 6 2.61 54.58 -27.61
C THR A 6 3.59 54.11 -26.52
N LEU A 7 3.12 53.90 -25.28
CA LEU A 7 3.88 53.22 -24.24
C LEU A 7 3.92 51.73 -24.56
N LEU A 8 5.08 51.21 -25.02
CA LEU A 8 5.34 49.78 -25.05
C LEU A 8 5.64 49.33 -23.61
N ALA A 9 4.67 48.66 -22.96
CA ALA A 9 4.88 47.93 -21.71
C ALA A 9 5.58 46.61 -22.05
N THR A 10 6.91 46.53 -21.93
CA THR A 10 7.67 45.30 -21.95
C THR A 10 7.41 44.54 -20.69
N CYS A 11 6.49 43.59 -20.72
CA CYS A 11 6.35 42.57 -19.69
C CYS A 11 7.61 41.69 -19.68
N PHE A 12 8.56 41.99 -18.85
CA PHE A 12 9.61 41.04 -18.51
C PHE A 12 8.93 39.89 -17.73
N ALA A 13 8.72 38.76 -18.38
CA ALA A 13 8.40 37.52 -17.71
C ALA A 13 9.64 37.14 -16.86
N VAL A 14 9.61 37.50 -15.58
CA VAL A 14 10.59 36.99 -14.62
C VAL A 14 10.35 35.48 -14.56
N SER A 15 11.24 34.72 -15.17
CA SER A 15 11.27 33.28 -15.00
C SER A 15 11.37 32.99 -13.51
N ALA A 16 10.34 32.40 -12.94
CA ALA A 16 10.40 32.00 -11.54
C ALA A 16 11.56 31.06 -11.32
N ALA A 17 12.38 31.34 -10.32
CA ALA A 17 13.48 30.45 -9.96
C ALA A 17 12.94 29.05 -9.67
N ASP A 18 13.68 28.02 -10.06
CA ASP A 18 13.29 26.63 -9.82
C ASP A 18 13.22 26.35 -8.33
N SER A 19 12.14 25.65 -7.91
CA SER A 19 11.91 25.23 -6.52
C SER A 19 12.99 24.28 -6.02
N LEU A 20 13.60 23.54 -6.92
CA LEU A 20 14.72 22.64 -6.65
C LEU A 20 15.84 22.89 -7.65
N PRO A 21 16.78 23.79 -7.31
CA PRO A 21 17.93 24.05 -8.18
C PRO A 21 18.79 22.78 -8.33
N PRO A 22 19.53 22.65 -9.44
CA PRO A 22 20.45 21.55 -9.66
C PRO A 22 21.38 21.32 -8.49
N LEU A 23 21.62 20.04 -8.17
CA LEU A 23 22.56 19.67 -7.11
C LEU A 23 24.01 19.74 -7.60
N LYS A 24 24.90 20.22 -6.74
CA LYS A 24 26.35 20.20 -7.01
C LYS A 24 26.92 18.78 -7.00
N LYS A 25 26.31 17.89 -6.21
CA LYS A 25 26.70 16.48 -6.08
C LYS A 25 25.45 15.60 -6.16
N VAL A 26 25.59 14.44 -6.77
CA VAL A 26 24.54 13.42 -6.80
C VAL A 26 24.31 12.89 -5.38
N PRO A 27 23.09 12.97 -4.84
CA PRO A 27 22.78 12.45 -3.51
C PRO A 27 22.96 10.93 -3.47
N GLN A 28 23.62 10.44 -2.44
CA GLN A 28 23.95 9.03 -2.24
C GLN A 28 23.05 8.35 -1.21
N THR A 29 22.33 9.13 -0.41
CA THR A 29 21.46 8.64 0.67
C THR A 29 20.10 9.31 0.63
N VAL A 30 19.11 8.72 1.32
CA VAL A 30 17.78 9.34 1.50
C VAL A 30 17.91 10.72 2.18
N ALA A 31 18.80 10.85 3.16
CA ALA A 31 19.00 12.13 3.86
C ALA A 31 19.49 13.23 2.91
N GLU A 32 20.49 12.93 2.08
CA GLU A 32 21.01 13.87 1.09
C GLU A 32 19.99 14.21 0.02
N LEU A 33 19.21 13.21 -0.46
CA LEU A 33 18.17 13.42 -1.46
C LEU A 33 17.10 14.42 -1.01
N TRP A 34 16.70 14.36 0.26
CA TRP A 34 15.65 15.20 0.84
C TRP A 34 16.20 16.43 1.58
N SER A 35 17.52 16.62 1.59
CA SER A 35 18.15 17.76 2.25
C SER A 35 17.70 19.09 1.63
N GLY A 36 17.36 20.05 2.47
CA GLY A 36 16.97 21.40 2.05
C GLY A 36 15.58 21.52 1.42
N TYR A 37 14.79 20.45 1.33
CA TYR A 37 13.41 20.53 0.86
C TYR A 37 12.43 20.73 2.02
N ASP A 38 11.79 21.89 2.04
CA ASP A 38 10.65 22.21 2.92
C ASP A 38 9.37 22.34 2.09
N PRO A 39 8.35 21.46 2.28
CA PRO A 39 7.09 21.53 1.56
C PRO A 39 6.23 22.75 1.89
N ARG A 40 6.58 23.52 2.93
CA ARG A 40 5.88 24.75 3.34
C ARG A 40 6.48 26.02 2.76
N LYS A 41 7.72 25.94 2.22
CA LYS A 41 8.51 27.12 1.84
C LYS A 41 7.80 28.01 0.82
N GLU A 42 7.17 27.41 -0.17
CA GLU A 42 6.49 28.15 -1.24
C GLU A 42 4.97 28.18 -1.02
N PRO A 43 4.29 29.29 -1.35
CA PRO A 43 2.82 29.35 -1.32
C PRO A 43 2.19 28.26 -2.17
N LEU A 44 1.07 27.69 -1.72
CA LEU A 44 0.33 26.67 -2.46
C LEU A 44 -0.43 27.23 -3.66
N ARG A 45 -0.72 28.54 -3.68
CA ARG A 45 -1.49 29.19 -4.76
C ARG A 45 -2.75 28.37 -5.10
N THR A 46 -3.46 27.92 -4.08
CA THR A 46 -4.60 26.98 -4.23
C THR A 46 -5.69 27.60 -5.10
N GLU A 47 -6.15 26.83 -6.08
CA GLU A 47 -7.29 27.13 -6.92
C GLU A 47 -8.42 26.17 -6.58
N VAL A 48 -9.63 26.70 -6.35
CA VAL A 48 -10.85 25.91 -6.25
C VAL A 48 -11.46 25.86 -7.67
N VAL A 49 -11.30 24.71 -8.34
CA VAL A 49 -11.81 24.53 -9.69
C VAL A 49 -13.33 24.33 -9.68
N ARG A 50 -13.82 23.65 -8.66
CA ARG A 50 -15.24 23.39 -8.47
C ARG A 50 -15.52 23.08 -6.99
N GLU A 51 -16.70 23.55 -6.50
CA GLU A 51 -17.18 23.24 -5.16
C GLU A 51 -18.67 22.89 -5.22
N TRP A 52 -19.09 21.91 -4.42
CA TRP A 52 -20.50 21.59 -4.19
C TRP A 52 -20.69 20.99 -2.79
N GLU A 53 -21.94 20.89 -2.40
CA GLU A 53 -22.34 20.29 -1.14
C GLU A 53 -23.20 19.05 -1.41
N GLU A 54 -22.96 17.98 -0.67
CA GLU A 54 -23.68 16.71 -0.74
C GLU A 54 -23.68 16.06 0.65
N ASP A 55 -24.85 15.65 1.15
CA ASP A 55 -24.98 14.94 2.44
C ASP A 55 -24.25 15.63 3.62
N ARG A 56 -24.33 16.98 3.71
CA ARG A 56 -23.66 17.80 4.71
C ARG A 56 -22.11 17.73 4.63
N VAL A 57 -21.58 17.32 3.50
CA VAL A 57 -20.16 17.33 3.17
C VAL A 57 -19.92 18.38 2.09
N VAL A 58 -18.96 19.25 2.33
CA VAL A 58 -18.44 20.17 1.30
C VAL A 58 -17.39 19.44 0.52
N VAL A 59 -17.55 19.37 -0.80
CA VAL A 59 -16.61 18.71 -1.71
C VAL A 59 -16.02 19.74 -2.66
N ARG A 60 -14.70 19.67 -2.87
CA ARG A 60 -13.97 20.57 -3.78
C ARG A 60 -13.11 19.76 -4.76
N VAL A 61 -13.09 20.19 -6.00
CA VAL A 61 -11.97 19.92 -6.91
C VAL A 61 -11.01 21.09 -6.74
N VAL A 62 -9.78 20.77 -6.33
CA VAL A 62 -8.77 21.80 -6.08
C VAL A 62 -7.52 21.52 -6.91
N ARG A 63 -6.76 22.58 -7.18
CA ARG A 63 -5.37 22.51 -7.62
C ARG A 63 -4.49 23.26 -6.65
N TYR A 64 -3.30 22.74 -6.43
CA TYR A 64 -2.28 23.44 -5.67
C TYR A 64 -0.92 23.34 -6.32
N PHE A 65 -0.12 24.39 -6.13
CA PHE A 65 1.21 24.50 -6.69
C PHE A 65 2.17 23.50 -6.02
N ILE A 66 2.87 22.71 -6.84
CA ILE A 66 3.87 21.74 -6.37
C ILE A 66 5.25 22.42 -6.29
N GLY A 67 5.59 23.19 -7.31
CA GLY A 67 6.87 23.85 -7.50
C GLY A 67 7.08 24.29 -8.93
N SER A 68 8.12 25.06 -9.20
CA SER A 68 8.60 25.36 -10.55
C SER A 68 9.78 24.45 -10.86
N PHE A 69 9.73 23.79 -12.01
CA PHE A 69 10.76 22.89 -12.47
C PHE A 69 11.11 23.20 -13.91
N LYS A 70 12.39 23.42 -14.21
CA LYS A 70 12.88 23.86 -15.54
C LYS A 70 12.11 25.10 -16.05
N GLY A 71 11.91 26.07 -15.15
CA GLY A 71 11.23 27.32 -15.43
C GLY A 71 9.71 27.23 -15.65
N LYS A 72 9.07 26.06 -15.45
CA LYS A 72 7.63 25.89 -15.61
C LYS A 72 6.96 25.44 -14.31
N PRO A 73 5.78 26.00 -13.97
CA PRO A 73 5.04 25.62 -12.79
C PRO A 73 4.42 24.23 -12.94
N ALA A 74 4.44 23.47 -11.84
CA ALA A 74 3.75 22.19 -11.72
C ALA A 74 2.62 22.29 -10.69
N TRP A 75 1.49 21.63 -11.00
CA TRP A 75 0.25 21.70 -10.26
C TRP A 75 -0.31 20.31 -9.99
N MET A 76 -0.80 20.07 -8.78
CA MET A 76 -1.49 18.85 -8.41
C MET A 76 -2.98 19.13 -8.27
N ALA A 77 -3.81 18.40 -9.02
CA ALA A 77 -5.25 18.36 -8.79
C ALA A 77 -5.60 17.33 -7.71
N ALA A 78 -6.68 17.58 -6.99
CA ALA A 78 -7.16 16.67 -5.95
C ALA A 78 -8.66 16.84 -5.72
N PHE A 79 -9.31 15.79 -5.19
CA PHE A 79 -10.57 15.94 -4.46
C PHE A 79 -10.28 16.23 -3.00
N TYR A 80 -10.93 17.25 -2.48
CA TYR A 80 -10.99 17.54 -1.07
C TYR A 80 -12.43 17.43 -0.57
N ALA A 81 -12.63 16.87 0.62
CA ALA A 81 -13.94 16.84 1.25
C ALA A 81 -13.84 17.00 2.77
N ALA A 82 -14.76 17.76 3.36
CA ALA A 82 -14.86 17.94 4.80
C ALA A 82 -16.33 18.09 5.23
N PRO A 83 -16.72 17.67 6.45
CA PRO A 83 -18.06 17.91 6.97
C PRO A 83 -18.32 19.40 7.16
N LYS A 84 -19.47 19.87 6.68
CA LYS A 84 -19.87 21.29 6.71
C LYS A 84 -19.90 21.84 8.13
N GLY A 85 -19.31 23.02 8.32
CA GLY A 85 -19.34 23.76 9.58
C GLY A 85 -18.56 23.15 10.75
N ARG A 86 -17.85 22.04 10.55
CA ARG A 86 -17.00 21.42 11.57
C ARG A 86 -15.60 22.04 11.52
N LYS A 87 -14.94 22.07 12.68
CA LYS A 87 -13.57 22.57 12.85
C LYS A 87 -12.74 21.57 13.62
N GLN A 88 -11.44 21.80 13.68
CA GLN A 88 -10.48 20.94 14.37
C GLN A 88 -10.58 19.49 13.89
N LEU A 89 -10.71 19.29 12.57
CA LEU A 89 -10.81 17.98 11.95
C LEU A 89 -9.44 17.34 11.79
N PRO A 90 -9.27 16.04 12.03
CA PRO A 90 -8.08 15.36 11.57
C PRO A 90 -8.05 15.30 10.04
N GLY A 91 -6.86 15.46 9.45
CA GLY A 91 -6.66 15.41 8.01
C GLY A 91 -6.21 14.01 7.55
N VAL A 92 -6.75 13.52 6.43
CA VAL A 92 -6.31 12.26 5.78
C VAL A 92 -5.94 12.49 4.33
N LEU A 93 -4.68 12.21 3.98
CA LEU A 93 -4.21 12.20 2.61
C LEU A 93 -4.32 10.80 2.01
N HIS A 94 -5.01 10.68 0.89
CA HIS A 94 -5.10 9.46 0.09
C HIS A 94 -4.30 9.57 -1.19
N MET A 95 -3.50 8.53 -1.47
CA MET A 95 -2.72 8.34 -2.68
C MET A 95 -3.24 7.12 -3.44
N HIS A 96 -3.74 7.33 -4.65
CA HIS A 96 -4.33 6.26 -5.45
C HIS A 96 -3.28 5.28 -6.01
N GLY A 97 -3.73 4.13 -6.50
CA GLY A 97 -2.89 3.12 -7.16
C GLY A 97 -2.53 3.50 -8.59
N GLY A 98 -1.63 2.72 -9.18
CA GLY A 98 -1.23 2.88 -10.58
C GLY A 98 -2.41 2.76 -11.55
N GLY A 99 -2.42 3.57 -12.60
CA GLY A 99 -3.48 3.58 -13.59
C GLY A 99 -4.84 4.09 -13.09
N GLN A 100 -4.93 4.57 -11.85
CA GLN A 100 -6.13 5.12 -11.24
C GLN A 100 -6.11 6.66 -11.28
N ARG A 101 -7.01 7.27 -10.56
CA ARG A 101 -7.15 8.72 -10.37
C ARG A 101 -7.57 9.03 -8.94
N ALA A 102 -7.61 10.29 -8.56
CA ALA A 102 -8.17 10.72 -7.29
C ALA A 102 -9.57 10.13 -7.09
N ASN A 103 -9.89 9.77 -5.86
CA ASN A 103 -11.10 9.01 -5.54
C ASN A 103 -12.10 9.88 -4.77
N LEU A 104 -13.18 10.27 -5.46
CA LEU A 104 -14.25 11.11 -4.91
C LEU A 104 -15.01 10.40 -3.78
N ASN A 105 -15.41 9.14 -4.00
CA ASN A 105 -16.19 8.40 -3.01
C ASN A 105 -15.41 8.18 -1.71
N LEU A 106 -14.09 8.03 -1.80
CA LEU A 106 -13.24 7.84 -0.63
C LEU A 106 -13.13 9.13 0.21
N VAL A 107 -12.98 10.30 -0.41
CA VAL A 107 -12.92 11.56 0.36
C VAL A 107 -14.28 11.85 1.02
N LYS A 108 -15.39 11.60 0.33
CA LYS A 108 -16.75 11.69 0.90
C LYS A 108 -16.94 10.72 2.08
N TYR A 109 -16.51 9.47 1.92
CA TYR A 109 -16.56 8.47 2.98
C TYR A 109 -15.79 8.93 4.23
N HIS A 110 -14.57 9.41 4.08
CA HIS A 110 -13.79 9.92 5.21
C HIS A 110 -14.41 11.18 5.81
N ALA A 111 -14.95 12.09 5.00
CA ALA A 111 -15.64 13.28 5.47
C ALA A 111 -16.89 12.92 6.30
N GLY A 112 -17.71 11.96 5.83
CA GLY A 112 -18.84 11.43 6.59
C GLY A 112 -18.43 10.81 7.94
N ARG A 113 -17.18 10.37 8.07
CA ARG A 113 -16.60 9.88 9.32
C ARG A 113 -15.91 10.98 10.17
N GLY A 114 -16.02 12.24 9.80
CA GLY A 114 -15.49 13.37 10.56
C GLY A 114 -14.01 13.68 10.29
N TYR A 115 -13.53 13.42 9.10
CA TYR A 115 -12.20 13.83 8.62
C TYR A 115 -12.30 14.94 7.59
N ALA A 116 -11.25 15.75 7.47
CA ALA A 116 -10.94 16.45 6.25
C ALA A 116 -10.09 15.53 5.38
N ALA A 117 -10.52 15.19 4.18
CA ALA A 117 -9.86 14.20 3.34
C ALA A 117 -9.43 14.80 2.01
N LEU A 118 -8.20 14.51 1.60
CA LEU A 118 -7.62 14.89 0.31
C LEU A 118 -7.21 13.65 -0.47
N SER A 119 -7.70 13.50 -1.70
CA SER A 119 -7.26 12.46 -2.62
C SER A 119 -6.54 13.11 -3.79
N VAL A 120 -5.22 12.98 -3.84
CA VAL A 120 -4.37 13.60 -4.87
C VAL A 120 -4.43 12.85 -6.19
N ASN A 121 -4.46 13.59 -7.30
CA ASN A 121 -4.51 13.04 -8.66
C ASN A 121 -3.11 12.97 -9.30
N TRP A 122 -2.17 12.29 -8.65
CA TRP A 122 -0.78 12.29 -9.06
C TRP A 122 -0.54 11.72 -10.47
N GLY A 123 -1.38 10.80 -10.93
CA GLY A 123 -1.27 10.18 -12.25
C GLY A 123 -1.79 11.03 -13.41
N GLY A 124 -2.41 12.18 -13.14
CA GLY A 124 -2.86 13.12 -14.15
C GLY A 124 -4.02 12.66 -15.03
N ARG A 125 -4.65 11.50 -14.79
CA ARG A 125 -5.87 11.10 -15.48
C ARG A 125 -6.98 12.13 -15.20
N PRO A 126 -7.93 12.35 -16.13
CA PRO A 126 -9.05 13.25 -15.89
C PRO A 126 -9.73 12.93 -14.56
N MET A 127 -10.02 13.96 -13.76
CA MET A 127 -10.75 13.82 -12.51
C MET A 127 -12.14 13.20 -12.78
N GLU A 128 -12.70 12.50 -11.81
CA GLU A 128 -14.05 11.93 -11.94
C GLU A 128 -15.06 13.04 -12.18
N GLY A 129 -15.90 12.88 -13.21
CA GLY A 129 -16.88 13.89 -13.62
C GLY A 129 -16.27 15.19 -14.15
N ALA A 130 -15.00 15.20 -14.57
CA ALA A 130 -14.36 16.37 -15.15
C ALA A 130 -15.02 16.77 -16.47
N LYS A 131 -15.18 18.08 -16.65
CA LYS A 131 -15.67 18.66 -17.92
C LYS A 131 -14.49 18.90 -18.87
N PRO A 132 -14.71 18.90 -20.18
CA PRO A 132 -13.69 19.30 -21.14
C PRO A 132 -13.10 20.68 -20.79
N GLY A 133 -11.77 20.79 -20.76
CA GLY A 133 -11.06 22.02 -20.40
C GLY A 133 -10.96 22.32 -18.89
N GLU A 134 -11.56 21.51 -18.01
CA GLU A 134 -11.41 21.68 -16.56
C GLU A 134 -9.95 21.40 -16.13
N ALA A 135 -9.42 22.28 -15.30
CA ALA A 135 -8.04 22.21 -14.86
C ALA A 135 -7.75 20.92 -14.07
N ASN A 136 -6.63 20.28 -14.37
CA ASN A 136 -6.19 19.00 -13.80
C ASN A 136 -4.72 19.09 -13.34
N THR A 137 -4.14 18.00 -12.87
CA THR A 137 -2.70 17.89 -12.59
C THR A 137 -1.92 18.21 -13.86
N ASP A 138 -0.94 19.09 -13.70
CA ASP A 138 -0.02 19.50 -14.76
C ASP A 138 1.40 19.54 -14.16
N TRP A 139 2.27 18.67 -14.64
CA TRP A 139 3.65 18.59 -14.18
C TRP A 139 4.61 19.57 -14.90
N GLY A 140 4.07 20.45 -15.77
CA GLY A 140 4.84 21.47 -16.48
C GLY A 140 5.91 20.87 -17.40
N ALA A 141 7.18 21.18 -17.12
CA ALA A 141 8.31 20.69 -17.92
C ALA A 141 8.76 19.27 -17.51
N VAL A 142 8.29 18.75 -16.37
CA VAL A 142 8.59 17.38 -15.91
C VAL A 142 7.32 16.55 -15.91
N ASP A 143 7.43 15.24 -16.15
CA ASP A 143 6.28 14.35 -16.16
C ASP A 143 6.64 13.01 -15.52
N PRO A 144 6.42 12.87 -14.22
CA PRO A 144 6.73 11.65 -13.47
C PRO A 144 5.61 10.61 -13.54
N THR A 145 4.53 10.86 -14.29
CA THR A 145 3.41 9.93 -14.34
C THR A 145 3.76 8.67 -15.12
N GLN A 146 3.16 7.55 -14.74
CA GLN A 146 3.44 6.25 -15.35
C GLN A 146 3.13 6.16 -16.84
N ASN A 147 2.31 7.06 -17.38
CA ASN A 147 1.89 7.03 -18.77
C ASN A 147 2.89 7.71 -19.72
N ASN A 148 3.75 8.60 -19.19
CA ASN A 148 4.59 9.50 -19.97
C ASN A 148 6.09 9.21 -19.85
N VAL A 149 6.51 8.43 -18.86
CA VAL A 149 7.90 8.09 -18.62
C VAL A 149 8.10 6.60 -18.75
N ARG A 150 9.01 6.19 -19.60
CA ARG A 150 9.36 4.78 -19.78
C ARG A 150 10.15 4.31 -18.56
N GLY A 151 9.47 3.59 -17.67
CA GLY A 151 10.01 3.13 -16.39
C GLY A 151 9.82 4.13 -15.25
N TYR A 152 9.40 3.63 -14.08
CA TYR A 152 9.12 4.46 -12.89
C TYR A 152 10.35 4.97 -12.16
N PHE A 153 11.48 4.34 -12.39
CA PHE A 153 12.71 4.52 -11.65
C PHE A 153 13.86 4.93 -12.57
N ASN A 154 13.54 5.78 -13.54
CA ASN A 154 14.58 6.29 -14.43
C ASN A 154 15.49 7.26 -13.67
N LEU A 155 16.78 6.97 -13.61
CA LEU A 155 17.81 7.84 -13.05
C LEU A 155 18.60 8.59 -14.14
N GLN A 156 18.38 8.26 -15.40
CA GLN A 156 19.08 8.91 -16.51
C GLN A 156 18.51 10.31 -16.76
N PRO A 157 19.35 11.27 -17.14
CA PRO A 157 18.90 12.60 -17.48
C PRO A 157 18.01 12.58 -18.72
N GLY A 158 17.08 13.52 -18.78
CA GLY A 158 16.18 13.70 -19.90
C GLY A 158 15.41 15.01 -19.76
N ASP A 159 14.71 15.41 -20.80
CA ASP A 159 14.00 16.70 -20.84
C ASP A 159 12.94 16.83 -19.75
N LYS A 160 12.40 15.70 -19.29
CA LYS A 160 11.35 15.65 -18.28
C LYS A 160 11.89 15.49 -16.85
N PHE A 161 13.19 15.48 -16.62
CA PHE A 161 13.79 15.29 -15.31
C PHE A 161 14.48 16.55 -14.80
N LEU A 162 14.70 16.61 -13.47
CA LEU A 162 15.20 17.82 -12.83
C LEU A 162 16.68 18.10 -13.11
N ASP A 163 17.52 17.07 -13.06
CA ASP A 163 18.96 17.20 -13.20
C ASP A 163 19.43 16.85 -14.61
N ALA A 164 20.48 17.52 -15.08
CA ALA A 164 21.16 17.21 -16.35
C ALA A 164 22.17 16.05 -16.21
N GLN A 165 22.17 15.34 -15.08
CA GLN A 165 23.05 14.23 -14.77
C GLN A 165 22.24 13.06 -14.22
N GLU A 166 22.82 11.88 -14.15
CA GLU A 166 22.20 10.75 -13.48
C GLU A 166 22.02 11.06 -12.00
N SER A 167 20.79 11.15 -11.56
CA SER A 167 20.42 11.59 -10.21
C SER A 167 19.13 10.94 -9.73
N PRO A 168 19.02 10.55 -8.44
CA PRO A 168 17.75 10.06 -7.89
C PRO A 168 16.61 11.09 -7.93
N ARG A 169 16.91 12.37 -8.12
CA ARG A 169 15.90 13.41 -8.40
C ARG A 169 15.18 13.21 -9.72
N ASN A 170 15.79 12.50 -10.66
CA ASN A 170 15.16 12.12 -11.94
C ASN A 170 14.23 10.92 -11.80
N CYS A 171 14.11 10.33 -10.61
CA CYS A 171 13.16 9.28 -10.31
C CYS A 171 11.74 9.83 -10.20
N ASN A 172 10.78 9.23 -10.89
CA ASN A 172 9.36 9.59 -10.81
C ASN A 172 8.85 9.65 -9.39
N TRP A 173 9.25 8.69 -8.55
CA TRP A 173 8.80 8.58 -7.17
C TRP A 173 9.24 9.76 -6.31
N PHE A 174 10.39 10.35 -6.60
CA PHE A 174 10.83 11.57 -5.93
C PHE A 174 9.86 12.71 -6.21
N LEU A 175 9.55 12.99 -7.48
CA LEU A 175 8.63 14.06 -7.88
C LEU A 175 7.21 13.83 -7.37
N LEU A 176 6.69 12.59 -7.50
CA LEU A 176 5.37 12.24 -6.98
C LEU A 176 5.29 12.43 -5.45
N THR A 177 6.36 12.10 -4.74
CA THR A 177 6.43 12.31 -3.28
C THR A 177 6.45 13.79 -2.91
N LEU A 178 7.12 14.65 -3.69
CA LEU A 178 7.03 16.11 -3.53
C LEU A 178 5.58 16.58 -3.57
N GLY A 179 4.83 16.19 -4.61
CA GLY A 179 3.43 16.55 -4.77
C GLY A 179 2.55 16.07 -3.60
N CYS A 180 2.79 14.85 -3.10
CA CYS A 180 2.08 14.31 -1.93
C CYS A 180 2.39 15.09 -0.64
N ARG A 181 3.67 15.44 -0.41
CA ARG A 181 4.06 16.26 0.75
C ARG A 181 3.48 17.67 0.70
N ARG A 182 3.33 18.26 -0.49
CA ARG A 182 2.58 19.50 -0.69
C ARG A 182 1.08 19.31 -0.40
N GLY A 183 0.52 18.13 -0.67
CA GLY A 183 -0.84 17.77 -0.26
C GLY A 183 -1.05 17.77 1.26
N LEU A 184 -0.04 17.37 2.05
CA LEU A 184 -0.09 17.54 3.50
C LEU A 184 -0.06 19.02 3.90
N THR A 185 0.68 19.87 3.19
CA THR A 185 0.68 21.31 3.40
C THR A 185 -0.70 21.91 3.07
N PHE A 186 -1.34 21.42 2.00
CA PHE A 186 -2.71 21.82 1.68
C PHE A 186 -3.67 21.49 2.83
N LEU A 187 -3.65 20.27 3.35
CA LEU A 187 -4.50 19.88 4.49
C LEU A 187 -4.21 20.72 5.73
N GLU A 188 -2.94 20.94 6.06
CA GLU A 188 -2.52 21.73 7.21
C GLU A 188 -3.01 23.18 7.17
N GLN A 189 -3.16 23.75 5.97
CA GLN A 189 -3.59 25.14 5.76
C GLN A 189 -5.12 25.31 5.68
N GLN A 190 -5.90 24.23 5.69
CA GLN A 190 -7.35 24.37 5.69
C GLN A 190 -7.84 24.84 7.07
N PRO A 191 -8.70 25.87 7.15
CA PRO A 191 -9.13 26.50 8.42
C PRO A 191 -9.92 25.54 9.31
N GLU A 192 -10.50 24.48 8.75
CA GLU A 192 -11.23 23.45 9.48
C GLU A 192 -10.34 22.31 9.98
N VAL A 193 -9.07 22.22 9.58
CA VAL A 193 -8.16 21.09 9.88
C VAL A 193 -7.27 21.39 11.09
N ASP A 194 -7.12 20.39 11.94
CA ASP A 194 -6.06 20.34 12.93
C ASP A 194 -4.79 19.79 12.30
N GLY A 195 -3.87 20.65 11.92
CA GLY A 195 -2.60 20.30 11.28
C GLY A 195 -1.68 19.39 12.13
N LYS A 196 -1.98 19.19 13.43
CA LYS A 196 -1.26 18.25 14.29
C LYS A 196 -1.77 16.81 14.19
N ARG A 197 -2.90 16.59 13.50
CA ARG A 197 -3.55 15.28 13.34
C ARG A 197 -3.69 14.89 11.88
N LEU A 198 -2.55 14.67 11.20
CA LEU A 198 -2.50 14.28 9.79
C LEU A 198 -2.15 12.81 9.63
N GLY A 199 -2.98 12.08 8.90
CA GLY A 199 -2.77 10.68 8.54
C GLY A 199 -2.62 10.51 7.03
N ILE A 200 -1.98 9.41 6.64
CA ILE A 200 -1.79 9.08 5.22
C ILE A 200 -2.15 7.62 4.94
N ARG A 201 -2.68 7.39 3.75
CA ARG A 201 -2.96 6.04 3.26
C ARG A 201 -2.82 5.94 1.75
N GLY A 202 -2.50 4.75 1.28
CA GLY A 202 -2.46 4.51 -0.16
C GLY A 202 -2.51 3.02 -0.49
N HIS A 203 -2.89 2.72 -1.72
CA HIS A 203 -3.01 1.35 -2.24
C HIS A 203 -2.08 1.15 -3.43
N SER A 204 -1.37 0.00 -3.50
CA SER A 204 -0.49 -0.32 -4.62
C SER A 204 0.62 0.73 -4.78
N MET A 205 0.70 1.43 -5.89
CA MET A 205 1.62 2.56 -6.07
C MET A 205 1.37 3.67 -5.03
N GLY A 206 0.12 3.86 -4.57
CA GLY A 206 -0.17 4.73 -3.44
C GLY A 206 0.41 4.20 -2.12
N GLY A 207 0.52 2.89 -1.93
CA GLY A 207 1.25 2.26 -0.83
C GLY A 207 2.75 2.57 -0.88
N ASN A 208 3.34 2.62 -2.07
CA ASN A 208 4.70 3.08 -2.29
C ASN A 208 4.88 4.54 -1.81
N LEU A 209 3.99 5.43 -2.28
CA LEU A 209 4.01 6.84 -1.89
C LEU A 209 3.79 7.02 -0.38
N THR A 210 2.95 6.17 0.24
CA THR A 210 2.73 6.19 1.69
C THR A 210 4.05 5.97 2.45
N MET A 211 4.88 5.01 2.04
CA MET A 211 6.17 4.76 2.67
C MET A 211 7.17 5.91 2.47
N TYR A 212 7.22 6.48 1.28
CA TYR A 212 8.07 7.64 1.00
C TYR A 212 7.68 8.86 1.83
N VAL A 213 6.39 9.18 1.87
CA VAL A 213 5.89 10.32 2.63
C VAL A 213 6.08 10.10 4.13
N ALA A 214 5.75 8.92 4.67
CA ALA A 214 5.94 8.59 6.08
C ALA A 214 7.42 8.70 6.52
N GLY A 215 8.36 8.31 5.65
CA GLY A 215 9.79 8.37 5.94
C GLY A 215 10.44 9.74 5.71
N THR A 216 9.70 10.74 5.23
CA THR A 216 10.25 12.07 4.88
C THR A 216 9.46 13.26 5.41
N ASP A 217 8.31 13.04 6.03
CA ASP A 217 7.46 14.12 6.52
C ASP A 217 7.01 13.87 7.97
N ALA A 218 7.60 14.58 8.92
CA ALA A 218 7.34 14.45 10.35
C ALA A 218 5.91 14.87 10.78
N ARG A 219 5.14 15.51 9.90
CA ARG A 219 3.72 15.83 10.16
C ARG A 219 2.82 14.62 10.15
N VAL A 220 3.25 13.52 9.54
CA VAL A 220 2.49 12.27 9.52
C VAL A 220 2.40 11.70 10.93
N LYS A 221 1.17 11.52 11.42
CA LYS A 221 0.86 10.95 12.75
C LYS A 221 0.37 9.51 12.68
N VAL A 222 0.01 9.03 11.52
CA VAL A 222 -0.35 7.63 11.25
C VAL A 222 -0.24 7.35 9.76
N ALA A 223 0.22 6.15 9.42
CA ALA A 223 0.34 5.72 8.03
C ALA A 223 -0.22 4.32 7.82
N SER A 224 -0.83 4.09 6.65
CA SER A 224 -1.30 2.77 6.24
C SER A 224 -0.99 2.50 4.77
N PRO A 225 0.24 2.02 4.46
CA PRO A 225 0.54 1.48 3.13
C PRO A 225 -0.22 0.17 2.92
N SER A 226 -0.72 -0.04 1.71
CA SER A 226 -1.31 -1.32 1.36
C SER A 226 -0.81 -1.85 0.02
N VAL A 227 -0.49 -3.14 -0.01
CA VAL A 227 0.01 -3.90 -1.17
C VAL A 227 1.08 -3.17 -1.99
N GLY A 228 1.98 -2.50 -1.28
CA GLY A 228 3.07 -1.71 -1.87
C GLY A 228 3.98 -1.13 -0.80
N GLY A 229 5.05 -0.45 -1.22
CA GLY A 229 6.02 0.15 -0.31
C GLY A 229 6.98 -0.87 0.33
N THR A 230 7.22 -1.99 -0.33
CA THR A 230 8.09 -3.06 0.16
C THR A 230 9.47 -3.01 -0.49
N GLY A 231 10.51 -2.98 0.32
CA GLY A 231 11.89 -3.24 -0.09
C GLY A 231 12.17 -4.74 -0.22
N PHE A 232 13.41 -5.11 -0.47
CA PHE A 232 13.88 -6.51 -0.50
C PHE A 232 13.11 -7.44 -1.45
N ARG A 233 12.48 -6.92 -2.49
CA ARG A 233 11.74 -7.73 -3.44
C ARG A 233 12.66 -8.74 -4.12
N LEU A 234 12.13 -9.94 -4.36
CA LEU A 234 12.83 -10.96 -5.12
C LEU A 234 13.02 -10.51 -6.58
N ALA A 235 14.22 -10.78 -7.12
CA ALA A 235 14.50 -10.55 -8.53
C ALA A 235 13.52 -11.36 -9.40
N GLY A 236 13.05 -10.77 -10.51
CA GLY A 236 12.13 -11.44 -11.43
C GLY A 236 10.67 -11.54 -10.96
N TYR A 237 10.32 -10.97 -9.80
CA TYR A 237 8.95 -11.04 -9.27
C TYR A 237 7.89 -10.49 -10.21
N PHE A 238 8.19 -9.55 -11.07
CA PHE A 238 7.25 -8.97 -12.02
C PHE A 238 7.14 -9.75 -13.35
N HIS A 239 7.47 -11.03 -13.40
CA HIS A 239 7.43 -11.86 -14.61
C HIS A 239 8.20 -11.29 -15.80
N VAL A 240 9.16 -10.45 -15.56
CA VAL A 240 9.99 -9.87 -16.59
C VAL A 240 11.38 -10.43 -16.44
N PRO A 241 11.95 -11.03 -17.47
CA PRO A 241 13.35 -11.43 -17.48
C PRO A 241 14.18 -10.27 -16.94
N PRO A 242 15.37 -10.50 -16.41
CA PRO A 242 16.08 -9.76 -15.36
C PRO A 242 16.04 -8.23 -15.46
N GLN A 243 15.27 -7.73 -16.38
CA GLN A 243 14.94 -6.34 -16.53
C GLN A 243 13.95 -5.98 -15.43
N ILE A 244 14.46 -5.39 -14.40
CA ILE A 244 13.64 -4.55 -13.56
C ILE A 244 13.15 -3.45 -14.51
N ARG A 245 11.97 -3.62 -15.09
CA ARG A 245 11.38 -2.69 -16.08
C ARG A 245 11.30 -1.26 -15.58
N GLN A 246 11.58 -1.06 -14.32
CA GLN A 246 11.30 0.17 -13.61
C GLN A 246 12.58 0.92 -13.19
N VAL A 247 13.76 0.33 -13.36
CA VAL A 247 15.03 0.99 -13.02
C VAL A 247 15.94 1.01 -14.24
N THR A 248 16.21 2.21 -14.71
CA THR A 248 17.26 2.50 -15.69
C THR A 248 18.35 3.30 -15.01
N GLY A 249 19.59 3.17 -15.47
CA GLY A 249 20.74 3.79 -14.84
C GLY A 249 21.31 3.00 -13.67
N ASP A 250 21.94 3.67 -12.71
CA ASP A 250 22.58 3.05 -11.54
C ASP A 250 21.55 2.49 -10.55
N ARG A 251 21.39 1.17 -10.58
CA ARG A 251 20.45 0.45 -9.70
C ARG A 251 20.82 0.52 -8.23
N GLU A 252 22.12 0.58 -7.93
CA GLU A 252 22.59 0.65 -6.55
C GLU A 252 22.34 2.04 -5.96
N LEU A 253 22.56 3.09 -6.74
CA LEU A 253 22.19 4.45 -6.37
C LEU A 253 20.67 4.56 -6.13
N PHE A 254 19.86 4.01 -7.04
CA PHE A 254 18.41 3.94 -6.83
C PHE A 254 18.07 3.21 -5.53
N ARG A 255 18.65 2.04 -5.31
CA ARG A 255 18.38 1.25 -4.09
C ARG A 255 18.69 2.04 -2.82
N ARG A 256 19.83 2.75 -2.76
CA ARG A 256 20.24 3.52 -1.58
C ARG A 256 19.39 4.74 -1.31
N THR A 257 18.85 5.37 -2.37
CA THR A 257 18.16 6.66 -2.29
C THR A 257 16.64 6.54 -2.38
N MET A 258 16.12 5.51 -3.06
CA MET A 258 14.70 5.30 -3.31
C MET A 258 14.20 3.91 -2.85
N GLY A 259 15.06 3.04 -2.33
CA GLY A 259 14.61 1.75 -1.79
C GLY A 259 13.84 1.92 -0.48
N TYR A 260 12.65 1.34 -0.37
CA TYR A 260 11.76 1.48 0.80
C TYR A 260 12.42 1.05 2.11
N GLN A 261 13.33 0.08 2.07
CA GLN A 261 14.11 -0.37 3.22
C GLN A 261 15.01 0.72 3.81
N PHE A 262 15.27 1.81 3.09
CA PHE A 262 16.04 2.97 3.56
C PHE A 262 15.14 4.11 4.05
N TYR A 263 13.84 4.08 3.72
CA TYR A 263 12.83 4.97 4.28
C TYR A 263 12.27 4.41 5.59
N ALA A 264 12.11 3.11 5.71
CA ALA A 264 11.57 2.44 6.88
C ALA A 264 12.24 2.87 8.21
N PRO A 265 13.60 2.98 8.33
CA PRO A 265 14.25 3.44 9.56
C PRO A 265 13.94 4.90 9.94
N ARG A 266 13.36 5.66 9.03
CA ARG A 266 13.05 7.09 9.22
C ARG A 266 11.59 7.34 9.62
N ILE A 267 10.75 6.30 9.59
CA ILE A 267 9.33 6.41 9.92
C ILE A 267 9.19 6.54 11.44
N GLN A 268 8.47 7.56 11.87
CA GLN A 268 8.13 7.82 13.27
C GLN A 268 6.64 7.63 13.56
N ALA A 269 5.83 7.59 12.51
CA ALA A 269 4.38 7.43 12.62
C ALA A 269 3.99 5.96 12.81
N PRO A 270 3.01 5.64 13.68
CA PRO A 270 2.39 4.33 13.75
C PRO A 270 2.01 3.81 12.38
N LEU A 271 2.31 2.52 12.09
CA LEU A 271 2.27 1.95 10.76
C LEU A 271 1.38 0.68 10.71
N LEU A 272 0.37 0.69 9.86
CA LEU A 272 -0.42 -0.51 9.54
C LEU A 272 -0.08 -1.00 8.14
N HIS A 273 0.60 -2.14 8.04
CA HIS A 273 0.86 -2.82 6.78
C HIS A 273 -0.35 -3.68 6.40
N LEU A 274 -1.04 -3.30 5.34
CA LEU A 274 -2.16 -4.06 4.82
C LEU A 274 -1.73 -4.77 3.54
N GLY A 275 -1.77 -6.10 3.52
CA GLY A 275 -1.25 -6.94 2.46
C GLY A 275 -2.18 -8.07 2.05
N ALA A 276 -1.82 -8.72 0.96
CA ALA A 276 -2.37 -9.99 0.54
C ALA A 276 -1.23 -11.03 0.46
N SER A 277 -1.48 -12.26 0.88
CA SER A 277 -0.42 -13.25 1.06
C SER A 277 0.32 -13.65 -0.22
N ASN A 278 -0.32 -13.42 -1.38
CA ASN A 278 0.24 -13.71 -2.71
C ASN A 278 0.31 -12.46 -3.60
N ASP A 279 0.47 -11.30 -2.99
CA ASP A 279 0.53 -10.05 -3.73
C ASP A 279 1.73 -9.97 -4.67
N PHE A 280 1.48 -9.56 -5.92
CA PHE A 280 2.54 -9.42 -6.93
C PHE A 280 3.41 -8.19 -6.72
N HIS A 281 2.90 -7.17 -6.02
CA HIS A 281 3.54 -5.88 -5.85
C HIS A 281 4.05 -5.64 -4.43
N GLY A 282 3.21 -5.92 -3.41
CA GLY A 282 3.54 -5.83 -1.99
C GLY A 282 3.78 -7.20 -1.37
N GLN A 283 4.86 -7.88 -1.76
CA GLN A 283 5.18 -9.25 -1.30
C GLN A 283 5.16 -9.35 0.22
N MET A 284 4.50 -10.37 0.75
CA MET A 284 4.37 -10.58 2.19
C MET A 284 5.73 -10.65 2.89
N ASP A 285 6.63 -11.49 2.42
CA ASP A 285 7.98 -11.67 2.99
C ASP A 285 8.76 -10.35 2.99
N ALA A 286 8.71 -9.62 1.88
CA ALA A 286 9.37 -8.33 1.73
C ALA A 286 8.72 -7.23 2.60
N THR A 287 7.42 -7.31 2.84
CA THR A 287 6.70 -6.39 3.75
C THR A 287 7.18 -6.58 5.19
N TYR A 288 7.27 -7.80 5.68
CA TYR A 288 7.81 -8.09 7.02
C TYR A 288 9.28 -7.68 7.13
N ALA A 289 10.10 -8.01 6.13
CA ALA A 289 11.52 -7.60 6.11
C ALA A 289 11.70 -6.08 6.09
N THR A 290 10.81 -5.34 5.43
CA THR A 290 10.83 -3.88 5.42
C THR A 290 10.35 -3.32 6.76
N GLY A 291 9.26 -3.87 7.32
CA GLY A 291 8.74 -3.50 8.63
C GLY A 291 9.74 -3.74 9.76
N ALA A 292 10.55 -4.79 9.69
CA ALA A 292 11.60 -5.07 10.66
C ALA A 292 12.69 -3.97 10.71
N ARG A 293 12.74 -3.06 9.75
CA ARG A 293 13.65 -1.91 9.73
C ARG A 293 13.05 -0.63 10.31
N VAL A 294 11.77 -0.61 10.56
CA VAL A 294 11.10 0.50 11.28
C VAL A 294 11.56 0.47 12.74
N PRO A 295 11.84 1.61 13.37
CA PRO A 295 12.26 1.66 14.77
C PRO A 295 11.30 0.90 15.69
N LYS A 296 11.84 0.16 16.65
CA LYS A 296 11.06 -0.76 17.52
C LYS A 296 10.02 -0.04 18.37
N GLU A 297 10.26 1.22 18.70
CA GLU A 297 9.36 2.09 19.45
C GLU A 297 8.13 2.54 18.65
N VAL A 298 8.18 2.43 17.32
CA VAL A 298 7.06 2.79 16.43
C VAL A 298 6.05 1.64 16.41
N PRO A 299 4.81 1.87 16.83
CA PRO A 299 3.77 0.85 16.78
C PRO A 299 3.52 0.37 15.35
N GLN A 300 3.57 -0.93 15.14
CA GLN A 300 3.27 -1.55 13.86
C GLN A 300 2.20 -2.63 14.00
N ARG A 301 1.38 -2.77 12.95
CA ARG A 301 0.45 -3.90 12.76
C ARG A 301 0.59 -4.44 11.35
N PHE A 302 0.41 -5.74 11.24
CA PHE A 302 0.37 -6.44 9.97
C PHE A 302 -1.00 -7.09 9.79
N VAL A 303 -1.55 -6.98 8.60
CA VAL A 303 -2.84 -7.56 8.25
C VAL A 303 -2.73 -8.13 6.84
N PHE A 304 -2.86 -9.44 6.70
CA PHE A 304 -2.72 -10.12 5.42
C PHE A 304 -3.97 -10.94 5.07
N ALA A 305 -4.57 -10.64 3.94
CA ALA A 305 -5.64 -11.46 3.36
C ALA A 305 -5.03 -12.74 2.75
N PRO A 306 -5.38 -13.94 3.25
CA PRO A 306 -4.84 -15.19 2.72
C PRO A 306 -5.36 -15.47 1.31
N HIS A 307 -4.56 -16.15 0.48
CA HIS A 307 -4.85 -16.54 -0.91
C HIS A 307 -5.05 -15.41 -1.92
N PHE A 308 -5.24 -14.18 -1.47
CA PHE A 308 -5.47 -13.04 -2.37
C PHE A 308 -4.20 -12.54 -3.04
N ASN A 309 -4.42 -11.97 -4.22
CA ASN A 309 -3.45 -11.18 -4.93
C ASN A 309 -4.00 -9.76 -5.09
N HIS A 310 -3.40 -8.78 -4.43
CA HIS A 310 -3.71 -7.35 -4.56
C HIS A 310 -5.10 -6.92 -4.08
N ARG A 311 -5.72 -7.71 -3.18
CA ARG A 311 -7.08 -7.47 -2.64
C ARG A 311 -7.18 -7.91 -1.19
N PHE A 312 -8.29 -7.55 -0.55
CA PHE A 312 -8.57 -7.82 0.86
C PHE A 312 -10.02 -8.22 1.06
N ASN A 313 -10.27 -8.98 2.14
CA ASN A 313 -11.62 -9.14 2.67
C ASN A 313 -12.03 -7.93 3.53
N PRO A 314 -13.32 -7.80 3.86
CA PRO A 314 -13.80 -6.70 4.70
C PRO A 314 -13.11 -6.60 6.07
N ALA A 315 -12.87 -7.73 6.75
CA ALA A 315 -12.21 -7.75 8.07
C ALA A 315 -10.78 -7.20 8.06
N GLU A 316 -10.05 -7.39 6.95
CA GLU A 316 -8.74 -6.77 6.77
C GLU A 316 -8.85 -5.28 6.42
N GLN A 317 -9.83 -4.91 5.60
CA GLN A 317 -10.02 -3.51 5.20
C GLN A 317 -10.40 -2.60 6.36
N VAL A 318 -11.23 -3.10 7.29
CA VAL A 318 -11.68 -2.32 8.46
C VAL A 318 -10.54 -1.96 9.39
N ALA A 319 -9.48 -2.78 9.46
CA ALA A 319 -8.31 -2.51 10.27
C ALA A 319 -7.69 -1.13 9.96
N ARG A 320 -7.62 -0.76 8.67
CA ARG A 320 -7.10 0.54 8.25
C ARG A 320 -7.96 1.71 8.74
N ILE A 321 -9.28 1.54 8.72
CA ILE A 321 -10.19 2.59 9.19
C ILE A 321 -10.03 2.79 10.70
N LEU A 322 -9.99 1.70 11.45
CA LEU A 322 -9.79 1.73 12.89
C LEU A 322 -8.40 2.24 13.29
N TRP A 323 -7.38 1.93 12.49
CA TRP A 323 -6.01 2.44 12.72
C TRP A 323 -5.94 3.97 12.60
N LEU A 324 -6.59 4.53 11.59
CA LEU A 324 -6.71 5.99 11.44
C LEU A 324 -7.52 6.58 12.61
N ASP A 325 -8.67 5.98 12.95
CA ASP A 325 -9.51 6.46 14.05
C ASP A 325 -8.77 6.41 15.40
N GLN A 326 -8.05 5.33 15.68
CA GLN A 326 -7.26 5.16 16.91
C GLN A 326 -6.25 6.29 17.08
N HIS A 327 -5.46 6.59 16.06
CA HIS A 327 -4.33 7.51 16.17
C HIS A 327 -4.69 8.99 15.91
N LEU A 328 -5.82 9.27 15.26
CA LEU A 328 -6.21 10.64 14.94
C LEU A 328 -7.42 11.14 15.74
N LYS A 329 -8.22 10.23 16.29
CA LYS A 329 -9.46 10.59 17.02
C LYS A 329 -9.59 9.93 18.39
N GLY A 330 -8.63 9.13 18.80
CA GLY A 330 -8.74 8.35 20.05
C GLY A 330 -9.81 7.25 19.98
N GLY A 331 -10.02 6.66 18.81
CA GLY A 331 -10.98 5.58 18.59
C GLY A 331 -10.58 4.26 19.26
N VAL A 332 -11.30 3.19 18.91
CA VAL A 332 -11.03 1.83 19.43
C VAL A 332 -9.58 1.46 19.24
N LYS A 333 -8.91 1.06 20.33
CA LYS A 333 -7.53 0.59 20.28
C LYS A 333 -7.51 -0.82 19.66
N LEU A 334 -6.84 -0.97 18.53
CA LEU A 334 -6.61 -2.28 17.93
C LEU A 334 -5.68 -3.12 18.83
N PRO A 335 -5.91 -4.43 18.95
CA PRO A 335 -5.01 -5.34 19.62
C PRO A 335 -3.58 -5.25 19.07
N ASP A 336 -2.61 -5.60 19.90
CA ASP A 336 -1.24 -5.73 19.46
C ASP A 336 -1.08 -6.90 18.49
N THR A 337 0.06 -6.99 17.79
CA THR A 337 0.37 -8.13 16.94
C THR A 337 0.32 -9.41 17.78
N PRO A 338 -0.48 -10.43 17.40
CA PRO A 338 -0.52 -11.70 18.11
C PRO A 338 0.87 -12.32 18.21
N GLN A 339 1.21 -12.86 19.38
CA GLN A 339 2.44 -13.61 19.54
C GLN A 339 2.28 -14.97 18.89
N SER A 340 3.33 -15.47 18.27
CA SER A 340 3.32 -16.80 17.69
C SER A 340 4.73 -17.37 17.62
N GLU A 341 4.83 -18.72 17.71
CA GLU A 341 6.12 -19.41 17.66
C GLU A 341 5.96 -20.84 17.15
N PHE A 342 7.05 -21.41 16.62
CA PHE A 342 7.08 -22.81 16.25
C PHE A 342 7.40 -23.72 17.43
N GLY A 343 6.57 -24.76 17.64
CA GLY A 343 6.92 -25.95 18.36
C GLY A 343 7.45 -27.02 17.40
N LEU A 344 8.67 -27.52 17.65
CA LEU A 344 9.38 -28.41 16.72
C LEU A 344 9.70 -29.77 17.41
N GLY A 345 8.63 -30.47 17.79
CA GLY A 345 8.66 -31.83 18.34
C GLY A 345 8.71 -32.90 17.24
N LYS A 346 7.90 -33.98 17.40
CA LYS A 346 7.71 -34.97 16.32
C LYS A 346 6.96 -34.39 15.13
N THR A 347 6.04 -33.46 15.40
CA THR A 347 5.32 -32.65 14.41
C THR A 347 5.76 -31.19 14.54
N ALA A 348 5.63 -30.42 13.46
CA ALA A 348 5.72 -28.98 13.52
C ALA A 348 4.36 -28.42 13.99
N VAL A 349 4.39 -27.52 14.94
CA VAL A 349 3.19 -26.83 15.48
C VAL A 349 3.40 -25.35 15.41
N LEU A 350 2.38 -24.57 15.09
CA LEU A 350 2.38 -23.13 15.32
C LEU A 350 1.50 -22.83 16.54
N TYR A 351 2.11 -22.28 17.57
CA TYR A 351 1.43 -21.71 18.72
C TYR A 351 1.07 -20.25 18.44
N VAL A 352 -0.09 -19.82 18.93
CA VAL A 352 -0.59 -18.46 18.73
C VAL A 352 -1.28 -17.96 19.99
N ASP A 353 -0.78 -16.84 20.52
CA ASP A 353 -1.37 -16.14 21.64
C ASP A 353 -1.99 -14.82 21.13
N PRO A 354 -3.33 -14.77 21.02
CA PRO A 354 -4.02 -13.56 20.66
C PRO A 354 -3.73 -12.41 21.63
N ALA A 355 -3.47 -11.24 21.10
CA ALA A 355 -3.27 -10.05 21.92
C ALA A 355 -4.58 -9.65 22.62
N LYS A 356 -4.47 -9.11 23.84
CA LYS A 356 -5.59 -8.59 24.62
C LYS A 356 -6.17 -7.31 24.01
N GLY A 357 -7.38 -6.95 24.38
CA GLY A 357 -8.01 -5.66 24.04
C GLY A 357 -9.39 -5.79 23.42
N LEU A 358 -9.61 -6.76 22.54
CA LEU A 358 -10.91 -7.08 21.97
C LEU A 358 -11.19 -8.59 22.11
N PRO A 359 -12.47 -9.01 22.14
CA PRO A 359 -12.81 -10.43 22.20
C PRO A 359 -12.37 -11.18 20.93
N VAL A 360 -11.69 -12.30 21.11
CA VAL A 360 -11.29 -13.17 19.99
C VAL A 360 -12.49 -13.97 19.51
N LYS A 361 -12.79 -13.88 18.22
CA LYS A 361 -13.83 -14.68 17.56
C LYS A 361 -13.29 -16.00 17.03
N ARG A 362 -12.15 -15.95 16.35
CA ARG A 362 -11.49 -17.11 15.76
C ARG A 362 -10.03 -16.82 15.46
N VAL A 363 -9.26 -17.89 15.38
CA VAL A 363 -7.88 -17.87 14.88
C VAL A 363 -7.81 -18.79 13.67
N GLN A 364 -7.14 -18.34 12.61
CA GLN A 364 -6.85 -19.12 11.42
C GLN A 364 -5.34 -19.19 11.24
N ILE A 365 -4.82 -20.41 11.16
CA ILE A 365 -3.39 -20.66 10.97
C ILE A 365 -3.15 -21.12 9.55
N TYR A 366 -2.17 -20.49 8.91
CA TYR A 366 -1.79 -20.77 7.53
C TYR A 366 -0.31 -21.15 7.46
N TYR A 367 0.00 -22.15 6.64
CA TYR A 367 1.37 -22.57 6.40
C TYR A 367 1.60 -22.96 4.93
N SER A 368 2.85 -22.96 4.52
CA SER A 368 3.27 -23.34 3.18
C SER A 368 4.69 -23.84 3.15
N VAL A 369 5.03 -24.65 2.16
CA VAL A 369 6.39 -25.15 1.91
C VAL A 369 6.98 -24.60 0.61
N ASP A 370 6.28 -23.71 -0.09
CA ASP A 370 6.75 -23.12 -1.34
C ASP A 370 7.53 -21.82 -1.08
N PRO A 371 8.81 -21.74 -1.48
CA PRO A 371 9.61 -20.53 -1.33
C PRO A 371 9.19 -19.39 -2.24
N ASP A 372 8.48 -19.66 -3.36
CA ASP A 372 8.05 -18.61 -4.29
C ASP A 372 6.70 -18.00 -3.83
N PRO A 373 6.70 -16.75 -3.35
CA PRO A 373 5.48 -16.12 -2.85
C PRO A 373 4.38 -15.94 -3.91
N ARG A 374 4.69 -16.07 -5.22
CA ARG A 374 3.71 -15.95 -6.30
C ARG A 374 2.87 -17.20 -6.45
N SER A 375 3.51 -18.36 -6.38
CA SER A 375 2.88 -19.68 -6.52
C SER A 375 2.48 -20.28 -5.18
N ARG A 376 2.97 -19.75 -4.07
CA ARG A 376 2.76 -20.25 -2.71
C ARG A 376 1.28 -20.47 -2.42
N PHE A 377 0.91 -21.72 -2.20
CA PHE A 377 -0.39 -22.04 -1.65
C PHE A 377 -0.32 -22.02 -0.12
N TRP A 378 -1.24 -21.32 0.52
CA TRP A 378 -1.33 -21.25 1.96
C TRP A 378 -2.32 -22.30 2.45
N ARG A 379 -1.82 -23.41 2.97
CA ARG A 379 -2.62 -24.47 3.57
C ARG A 379 -3.23 -23.95 4.86
N SER A 380 -4.51 -24.21 5.08
CA SER A 380 -5.20 -23.89 6.33
C SER A 380 -5.02 -25.04 7.31
N ALA A 381 -4.48 -24.76 8.50
CA ALA A 381 -4.39 -25.74 9.57
C ALA A 381 -5.51 -25.53 10.58
N GLY A 382 -6.13 -26.62 11.04
CA GLY A 382 -7.19 -26.59 12.05
C GLY A 382 -6.68 -26.06 13.39
N ALA A 383 -7.06 -24.82 13.75
CA ALA A 383 -6.63 -24.20 14.99
C ALA A 383 -7.48 -24.66 16.18
N LEU A 384 -6.83 -25.22 17.20
CA LEU A 384 -7.43 -25.66 18.46
C LEU A 384 -7.25 -24.59 19.54
N ASN A 385 -8.33 -24.27 20.26
CA ASN A 385 -8.29 -23.36 21.40
C ASN A 385 -8.05 -24.15 22.70
N LEU A 386 -6.98 -23.85 23.39
CA LEU A 386 -6.60 -24.47 24.66
C LEU A 386 -6.60 -23.40 25.77
N GLY A 387 -7.79 -22.94 26.17
CA GLY A 387 -7.93 -21.95 27.23
C GLY A 387 -7.43 -20.54 26.85
N GLY A 388 -7.57 -20.15 25.58
CA GLY A 388 -7.13 -18.85 25.07
C GLY A 388 -5.80 -18.89 24.30
N HIS A 389 -5.03 -19.96 24.46
CA HIS A 389 -3.88 -20.29 23.61
C HIS A 389 -4.35 -21.12 22.43
N TRP A 390 -3.88 -20.81 21.25
CA TRP A 390 -4.26 -21.51 20.04
C TRP A 390 -3.07 -22.23 19.44
N GLN A 391 -3.32 -23.39 18.86
CA GLN A 391 -2.28 -24.15 18.15
C GLN A 391 -2.85 -24.91 16.97
N ALA A 392 -1.98 -25.21 16.02
CA ALA A 392 -2.27 -26.16 14.95
C ALA A 392 -1.04 -26.97 14.58
N GLU A 393 -1.24 -28.25 14.32
CA GLU A 393 -0.23 -29.07 13.68
C GLU A 393 -0.11 -28.73 12.21
N LEU A 394 1.13 -28.70 11.71
CA LEU A 394 1.47 -28.35 10.34
C LEU A 394 1.98 -29.63 9.65
N GLU A 395 1.14 -30.22 8.84
CA GLU A 395 1.46 -31.43 8.09
C GLU A 395 2.51 -31.16 7.02
N LEU A 396 3.66 -31.85 7.11
CA LEU A 396 4.78 -31.69 6.21
C LEU A 396 5.12 -33.03 5.55
N GLU A 397 4.90 -33.15 4.26
CA GLU A 397 5.23 -34.38 3.50
C GLU A 397 6.75 -34.52 3.31
N THR A 398 7.50 -33.42 3.49
CA THR A 398 8.94 -33.38 3.26
C THR A 398 9.61 -32.30 4.07
N LEU A 399 10.86 -32.50 4.45
CA LEU A 399 11.71 -31.52 5.14
C LEU A 399 12.75 -30.87 4.20
N VAL A 400 12.72 -31.19 2.91
CA VAL A 400 13.68 -30.63 1.94
C VAL A 400 13.27 -29.23 1.45
N ARG A 401 12.10 -28.77 1.84
CA ARG A 401 11.56 -27.43 1.54
C ARG A 401 11.53 -26.56 2.80
N PRO A 402 11.56 -25.23 2.70
CA PRO A 402 11.35 -24.36 3.85
C PRO A 402 9.90 -24.44 4.33
N LEU A 403 9.68 -24.13 5.60
CA LEU A 403 8.35 -23.95 6.19
C LEU A 403 8.09 -22.48 6.41
N PHE A 404 6.95 -21.99 5.95
CA PHE A 404 6.41 -20.66 6.21
C PHE A 404 5.12 -20.82 7.00
N ALA A 405 4.90 -20.00 8.02
CA ALA A 405 3.63 -20.00 8.74
C ALA A 405 3.30 -18.62 9.32
N PHE A 406 2.02 -18.31 9.39
CA PHE A 406 1.47 -17.15 10.09
C PHE A 406 0.04 -17.44 10.54
N ALA A 407 -0.49 -16.58 11.39
CA ALA A 407 -1.87 -16.67 11.85
C ALA A 407 -2.61 -15.34 11.64
N ASN A 408 -3.89 -15.43 11.34
CA ASN A 408 -4.84 -14.35 11.41
C ASN A 408 -5.74 -14.52 12.64
N VAL A 409 -5.76 -13.52 13.50
CA VAL A 409 -6.66 -13.45 14.65
C VAL A 409 -7.77 -12.46 14.32
N TYR A 410 -9.01 -12.92 14.39
CA TYR A 410 -10.19 -12.11 14.15
C TYR A 410 -10.83 -11.74 15.48
N TYR A 411 -10.98 -10.46 15.70
CA TYR A 411 -11.53 -9.88 16.91
C TYR A 411 -12.91 -9.29 16.67
N ALA A 412 -13.82 -9.46 17.61
CA ALA A 412 -15.13 -8.83 17.57
C ALA A 412 -15.01 -7.32 17.82
N LEU A 413 -15.69 -6.53 17.02
CA LEU A 413 -15.77 -5.09 17.22
C LEU A 413 -16.92 -4.75 18.17
N PRO A 414 -16.75 -3.75 19.07
CA PRO A 414 -17.83 -3.29 19.95
C PRO A 414 -18.99 -2.66 19.20
N LYS A 415 -18.70 -2.12 18.00
CA LYS A 415 -19.67 -1.58 17.04
C LYS A 415 -19.23 -1.92 15.63
N PRO A 416 -20.13 -2.38 14.76
CA PRO A 416 -19.81 -2.57 13.35
C PRO A 416 -19.33 -1.27 12.69
N VAL A 417 -18.50 -1.42 11.67
CA VAL A 417 -17.97 -0.32 10.86
C VAL A 417 -18.48 -0.47 9.43
N ALA A 418 -19.20 0.52 8.96
CA ALA A 418 -19.64 0.56 7.57
C ALA A 418 -18.42 0.78 6.65
N LEU A 419 -18.24 -0.09 5.66
CA LEU A 419 -17.25 0.03 4.61
C LEU A 419 -17.91 0.30 3.26
N PRO A 420 -17.31 1.14 2.41
CA PRO A 420 -17.81 1.30 1.04
C PRO A 420 -17.85 -0.07 0.34
N HIS A 421 -18.97 -0.37 -0.31
CA HIS A 421 -19.22 -1.62 -1.08
C HIS A 421 -19.27 -2.92 -0.28
N HIS A 422 -19.18 -2.90 1.06
CA HIS A 422 -19.15 -4.10 1.88
C HIS A 422 -20.20 -4.11 3.02
N GLY A 423 -20.93 -3.00 3.20
CA GLY A 423 -21.87 -2.86 4.32
C GLY A 423 -21.14 -2.80 5.67
N GLU A 424 -21.83 -3.24 6.73
CA GLU A 424 -21.32 -3.23 8.09
C GLU A 424 -20.43 -4.45 8.38
N VAL A 425 -19.26 -4.19 8.94
CA VAL A 425 -18.28 -5.20 9.31
C VAL A 425 -18.08 -5.21 10.83
N ALA A 426 -18.39 -6.35 11.45
CA ALA A 426 -18.40 -6.52 12.91
C ALA A 426 -17.14 -7.18 13.47
N GLU A 427 -16.11 -7.34 12.66
CA GLU A 427 -14.84 -7.95 13.09
C GLU A 427 -13.65 -7.28 12.42
N VAL A 428 -12.48 -7.40 13.06
CA VAL A 428 -11.20 -6.91 12.53
C VAL A 428 -10.18 -8.02 12.58
N CYS A 429 -9.35 -8.12 11.54
CA CYS A 429 -8.24 -9.07 11.45
C CYS A 429 -6.92 -8.38 11.83
N ILE A 430 -6.10 -9.06 12.64
CA ILE A 430 -4.67 -8.73 12.86
C ILE A 430 -3.87 -10.01 12.61
N SER A 431 -2.83 -9.92 11.79
CA SER A 431 -1.93 -11.04 11.50
C SER A 431 -0.78 -11.11 12.50
N SER A 432 -0.34 -12.33 12.81
CA SER A 432 0.91 -12.56 13.54
C SER A 432 2.13 -12.22 12.68
N GLN A 433 3.33 -12.40 13.22
CA GLN A 433 4.55 -12.38 12.42
C GLN A 433 4.56 -13.55 11.42
N LEU A 434 5.25 -13.35 10.29
CA LEU A 434 5.57 -14.44 9.37
C LEU A 434 6.78 -15.20 9.90
N HIS A 435 6.59 -16.47 10.21
CA HIS A 435 7.67 -17.38 10.60
C HIS A 435 8.22 -18.10 9.37
N VAL A 436 9.54 -18.16 9.28
CA VAL A 436 10.23 -18.86 8.19
C VAL A 436 11.30 -19.77 8.77
N LEU A 437 11.17 -21.07 8.53
CA LEU A 437 12.16 -22.07 8.90
C LEU A 437 12.77 -22.67 7.63
N LYS A 438 14.04 -22.36 7.40
CA LYS A 438 14.77 -22.88 6.23
C LYS A 438 14.93 -24.40 6.31
N SER A 439 14.94 -25.10 5.17
CA SER A 439 15.06 -26.55 5.09
C SER A 439 16.22 -27.13 5.93
N LYS A 440 17.40 -26.50 5.91
CA LYS A 440 18.54 -26.92 6.75
C LYS A 440 18.20 -26.93 8.23
N ALA A 441 17.55 -25.88 8.71
CA ALA A 441 17.14 -25.77 10.11
C ALA A 441 16.01 -26.77 10.44
N LEU A 442 15.05 -26.93 9.53
CA LEU A 442 13.95 -27.88 9.70
C LEU A 442 14.45 -29.34 9.79
N LYS A 443 15.40 -29.74 8.95
CA LYS A 443 16.05 -31.07 9.02
C LYS A 443 16.83 -31.32 10.30
N ALA A 444 17.30 -30.27 10.97
CA ALA A 444 18.02 -30.39 12.23
C ALA A 444 17.10 -30.55 13.44
N THR A 445 15.79 -30.47 13.26
CA THR A 445 14.78 -30.69 14.31
C THR A 445 14.43 -32.16 14.47
N ARG A 446 13.54 -32.45 15.44
CA ARG A 446 12.94 -33.78 15.61
C ARG A 446 11.69 -34.02 14.75
N VAL A 447 11.29 -33.04 13.98
CA VAL A 447 10.11 -33.11 13.09
C VAL A 447 10.29 -34.26 12.10
N ARG A 448 9.25 -35.03 11.90
CA ARG A 448 9.19 -36.12 10.93
C ARG A 448 8.20 -35.78 9.83
N PRO A 449 8.47 -36.15 8.57
CA PRO A 449 7.48 -36.03 7.53
C PRO A 449 6.19 -36.76 7.92
N MET A 450 5.06 -36.16 7.64
CA MET A 450 3.72 -36.69 7.88
C MET A 450 2.86 -36.48 6.66
N GLY A 451 1.96 -37.44 6.39
CA GLY A 451 1.09 -37.40 5.22
C GLY A 451 1.80 -37.84 3.94
N GLY A 452 1.09 -37.78 2.85
CA GLY A 452 1.54 -38.10 1.52
C GLY A 452 0.85 -37.20 0.48
N PRO A 453 1.19 -37.36 -0.80
CA PRO A 453 0.53 -36.63 -1.85
C PRO A 453 -0.96 -36.97 -1.92
N GLU A 454 -1.78 -35.96 -2.05
CA GLU A 454 -3.22 -36.09 -2.31
C GLU A 454 -3.48 -35.88 -3.81
N PHE A 455 -4.29 -36.78 -4.39
CA PHE A 455 -4.63 -36.67 -5.81
C PHE A 455 -5.93 -35.91 -6.07
N VAL A 456 -6.74 -35.70 -5.04
CA VAL A 456 -7.94 -34.88 -5.12
C VAL A 456 -7.59 -33.44 -4.72
N ILE A 457 -7.55 -32.54 -5.69
CA ILE A 457 -7.26 -31.12 -5.46
C ILE A 457 -8.41 -30.46 -4.69
N ASP A 458 -9.65 -30.78 -5.07
CA ASP A 458 -10.85 -30.31 -4.40
C ASP A 458 -12.04 -31.20 -4.76
N ASP A 459 -12.89 -31.50 -3.79
CA ASP A 459 -14.17 -32.20 -3.97
C ASP A 459 -15.36 -31.26 -3.96
N PHE A 460 -15.10 -29.98 -3.76
CA PHE A 460 -16.07 -28.89 -3.68
C PHE A 460 -17.16 -29.04 -2.59
N GLN A 461 -17.03 -30.01 -1.67
CA GLN A 461 -17.99 -30.20 -0.57
C GLN A 461 -17.99 -29.04 0.43
N ASN A 462 -16.88 -28.30 0.52
CA ASN A 462 -16.70 -27.16 1.39
C ASN A 462 -16.78 -25.81 0.64
N GLY A 463 -17.28 -25.80 -0.58
CA GLY A 463 -17.29 -24.65 -1.47
C GLY A 463 -15.87 -24.26 -1.92
N PHE A 464 -15.66 -22.98 -2.16
CA PHE A 464 -14.42 -22.46 -2.71
C PHE A 464 -13.52 -21.78 -1.65
N ARG A 465 -13.37 -22.37 -0.47
CA ARG A 465 -12.67 -21.73 0.65
C ARG A 465 -11.21 -21.38 0.36
N ASP A 466 -10.49 -22.24 -0.37
CA ASP A 466 -9.08 -22.07 -0.73
C ASP A 466 -8.91 -21.49 -2.14
N TRP A 467 -10.00 -21.11 -2.74
CA TRP A 467 -10.04 -20.50 -4.05
C TRP A 467 -10.23 -19.00 -3.92
N TYR A 468 -9.75 -18.25 -4.87
CA TYR A 468 -9.91 -16.80 -4.90
C TYR A 468 -10.38 -16.34 -6.28
N THR A 469 -11.10 -15.25 -6.32
CA THR A 469 -11.46 -14.59 -7.57
C THR A 469 -10.38 -13.56 -7.91
N LEU A 470 -9.87 -13.59 -9.15
CA LEU A 470 -8.84 -12.65 -9.60
C LEU A 470 -9.30 -11.19 -9.53
N ASN A 471 -10.57 -10.97 -9.80
CA ASN A 471 -11.17 -9.65 -9.80
C ASN A 471 -12.57 -9.73 -9.20
N GLY A 472 -12.71 -9.39 -7.92
CA GLY A 472 -13.97 -9.50 -7.17
C GLY A 472 -15.19 -8.82 -7.80
N ASN A 473 -15.00 -7.94 -8.80
CA ASN A 473 -16.08 -7.23 -9.48
C ASN A 473 -16.11 -7.50 -10.99
N GLN A 474 -15.27 -8.37 -11.52
CA GLN A 474 -15.31 -8.74 -12.94
C GLN A 474 -16.14 -10.00 -13.15
N ARG A 475 -17.08 -9.91 -14.04
CA ARG A 475 -17.85 -11.07 -14.50
C ARG A 475 -17.08 -11.79 -15.62
N PRO A 476 -17.28 -13.10 -15.74
CA PRO A 476 -18.22 -13.92 -15.00
C PRO A 476 -17.75 -14.24 -13.57
N LEU A 477 -18.68 -14.26 -12.62
CA LEU A 477 -18.43 -14.56 -11.20
C LEU A 477 -17.99 -16.00 -10.93
N TRP A 478 -18.08 -16.88 -11.93
CA TRP A 478 -17.67 -18.28 -11.85
C TRP A 478 -16.18 -18.52 -12.07
N GLN A 479 -15.36 -17.48 -12.28
CA GLN A 479 -13.90 -17.64 -12.37
C GLN A 479 -13.28 -17.75 -10.98
N HIS A 480 -12.94 -18.96 -10.60
CA HIS A 480 -12.19 -19.28 -9.39
C HIS A 480 -10.79 -19.80 -9.73
N TRP A 481 -9.84 -19.46 -8.89
CA TRP A 481 -8.43 -19.82 -9.07
C TRP A 481 -7.88 -20.43 -7.81
N THR A 482 -7.05 -21.46 -7.95
CA THR A 482 -6.31 -22.04 -6.83
C THR A 482 -4.85 -22.22 -7.19
N ARG A 483 -4.00 -22.12 -6.17
CA ARG A 483 -2.57 -22.46 -6.26
C ARG A 483 -2.26 -23.88 -5.76
N LYS A 484 -3.25 -24.66 -5.37
CA LYS A 484 -3.06 -26.07 -4.95
C LYS A 484 -2.24 -26.87 -5.95
N VAL A 485 -2.45 -26.68 -7.24
CA VAL A 485 -1.72 -27.35 -8.32
C VAL A 485 -0.19 -27.13 -8.30
N THR A 486 0.29 -26.08 -7.64
CA THR A 486 1.72 -25.80 -7.48
C THR A 486 2.28 -26.35 -6.17
N ASP A 487 1.42 -26.70 -5.22
CA ASP A 487 1.80 -27.21 -3.91
C ASP A 487 2.20 -28.69 -4.00
N PRO A 488 3.31 -29.11 -3.37
CA PRO A 488 3.77 -30.50 -3.39
C PRO A 488 2.75 -31.53 -2.94
N LYS A 489 1.83 -31.16 -2.04
CA LYS A 489 0.79 -32.05 -1.53
C LYS A 489 -0.16 -32.53 -2.63
N TRP A 490 -0.51 -31.65 -3.58
CA TRP A 490 -1.45 -31.94 -4.68
C TRP A 490 -0.76 -32.05 -6.04
N ARG A 491 0.54 -31.92 -6.07
CA ARG A 491 1.29 -31.99 -7.32
C ARG A 491 1.43 -33.45 -7.76
N GLY A 492 0.77 -33.82 -8.82
CA GLY A 492 0.91 -35.15 -9.43
C GLY A 492 2.34 -35.46 -9.92
N PRO A 493 2.68 -36.71 -10.13
CA PRO A 493 3.96 -37.13 -10.72
C PRO A 493 4.11 -36.53 -12.13
N GLN A 494 5.33 -36.60 -12.67
CA GLN A 494 5.58 -36.17 -14.05
C GLN A 494 4.67 -36.94 -15.01
N GLY A 495 3.99 -36.24 -15.91
CA GLY A 495 3.03 -36.80 -16.85
C GLY A 495 1.61 -36.98 -16.31
N ALA A 496 1.36 -36.67 -15.04
CA ALA A 496 0.00 -36.64 -14.50
C ALA A 496 -0.90 -35.67 -15.27
N LYS A 497 -2.16 -36.07 -15.46
CA LYS A 497 -3.19 -35.25 -16.09
C LYS A 497 -4.12 -34.69 -15.03
N LEU A 498 -4.56 -33.43 -15.21
CA LEU A 498 -5.65 -32.86 -14.41
C LEU A 498 -6.97 -33.38 -14.94
N ALA A 499 -7.76 -34.06 -14.09
CA ALA A 499 -9.13 -34.48 -14.39
C ALA A 499 -10.12 -33.53 -13.67
N LEU A 500 -11.16 -33.14 -14.37
CA LEU A 500 -12.27 -32.34 -13.82
C LEU A 500 -13.57 -33.09 -14.11
N THR A 501 -14.31 -33.43 -13.06
CA THR A 501 -15.65 -34.00 -13.19
C THR A 501 -16.64 -32.83 -13.16
N ILE A 502 -17.44 -32.70 -14.20
CA ILE A 502 -18.48 -31.67 -14.33
C ILE A 502 -19.81 -32.37 -14.37
N GLN A 503 -20.73 -31.93 -13.51
CA GLN A 503 -22.14 -32.37 -13.58
C GLN A 503 -22.96 -31.14 -13.98
N SER A 504 -23.81 -31.29 -14.99
CA SER A 504 -24.75 -30.28 -15.44
C SER A 504 -26.16 -30.86 -15.38
N GLU A 505 -27.09 -30.10 -14.86
CA GLU A 505 -28.51 -30.43 -14.87
C GLU A 505 -29.20 -30.02 -16.19
N GLN A 506 -28.45 -29.28 -17.03
CA GLN A 506 -28.90 -28.89 -18.37
C GLN A 506 -28.00 -29.52 -19.43
N PRO A 507 -28.56 -30.02 -20.53
CA PRO A 507 -27.80 -30.62 -21.63
C PRO A 507 -26.93 -29.58 -22.36
#